data_f45e682e549c4722a411cc3287e44e88
#
_entry.id   f45e682e549c4722a411cc3287e44e88
#
_cell.length_a   1.000
_cell.length_b   1.000
_cell.length_c   1.000
_cell.angle_alpha   90.00
_cell.angle_beta   90.00
_cell.angle_gamma   90.00
#
_symmetry.space_group_name_H-M   'P 1'
#
loop_
_entity.id
_entity.type
_entity.pdbx_description
1 polymer ?
#
loop_
_entity_poly.entity_id
_entity_poly.type
_entity_poly.pdbx_seq_one_letter_code
_entity_poly.pdbx_strand_id
1 'polypeptide(L)'
;MIVNNKEKEVLILTSTVLDGLYIVTTSLKCKIDNNKIMRKLFISLMLTLTAFIANAQPSAIAPRDYQQMLKKGIDVDWWGRSEKNKYGAYSETAVKRFAQQGIKHVRFRLHHYRFTDDDFKRLFSQINTCMQNDLIPIIAFSAKPYKENPNAEEHKNVVEWWKMMAERCKELSPKVSFDLIVEPSDKVKKDVAELNSLYEDCVTAIRKTNPKRIIFIAPS
;
A
#
# COMPACT_ATOMS: atom_id res chain seq x y z
N MET A 1 50.81 37.37 13.64
CA MET A 1 50.05 36.72 12.56
C MET A 1 49.04 35.75 13.23
N ILE A 2 47.82 36.21 13.44
CA ILE A 2 46.80 35.46 14.16
C ILE A 2 46.02 34.70 13.09
N VAL A 3 46.15 33.36 13.08
CA VAL A 3 45.37 32.50 12.20
C VAL A 3 44.06 32.21 12.92
N ASN A 4 42.97 32.77 12.41
CA ASN A 4 41.62 32.56 12.92
C ASN A 4 41.08 31.23 12.37
N ASN A 5 41.07 30.18 13.19
CA ASN A 5 40.51 28.88 12.87
C ASN A 5 39.01 28.99 12.95
N LYS A 6 38.32 29.20 11.82
CA LYS A 6 36.86 29.10 11.73
C LYS A 6 36.46 27.62 11.87
N GLU A 7 35.94 27.27 13.03
CA GLU A 7 35.25 26.01 13.23
C GLU A 7 33.99 25.97 12.31
N LYS A 8 33.93 24.97 11.43
CA LYS A 8 32.73 24.72 10.62
C LYS A 8 31.84 23.77 11.38
N GLU A 9 30.73 24.26 11.84
CA GLU A 9 29.63 23.40 12.35
C GLU A 9 28.82 22.85 11.17
N VAL A 10 28.60 21.54 11.14
CA VAL A 10 27.72 20.90 10.18
C VAL A 10 26.48 20.43 10.94
N LEU A 11 25.34 21.01 10.60
CA LEU A 11 24.05 20.59 11.12
C LEU A 11 23.50 19.47 10.24
N ILE A 12 23.39 18.24 10.77
CA ILE A 12 22.76 17.13 10.06
C ILE A 12 21.33 16.97 10.61
N LEU A 13 20.36 17.32 9.78
CA LEU A 13 18.94 17.05 10.06
C LEU A 13 18.57 15.73 9.38
N THR A 14 18.32 14.70 10.15
CA THR A 14 17.72 13.45 9.66
C THR A 14 16.27 13.44 10.09
N SER A 15 15.36 13.40 9.12
CA SER A 15 13.95 13.11 9.37
C SER A 15 13.64 11.68 8.92
N THR A 16 13.17 10.86 9.81
CA THR A 16 12.63 9.53 9.49
C THR A 16 11.13 9.56 9.73
N VAL A 17 10.38 9.08 8.74
CA VAL A 17 8.93 8.84 8.90
C VAL A 17 8.75 7.38 9.23
N LEU A 18 8.39 7.08 10.48
CA LEU A 18 7.97 5.75 10.92
C LEU A 18 6.49 5.84 11.28
N ASP A 19 5.66 5.08 10.59
CA ASP A 19 4.22 4.93 10.86
C ASP A 19 3.40 6.24 10.94
N GLY A 20 3.77 7.24 10.10
CA GLY A 20 3.07 8.52 10.10
C GLY A 20 3.46 9.47 11.24
N LEU A 21 4.41 9.10 12.08
CA LEU A 21 4.94 9.95 13.13
C LEU A 21 6.24 10.63 12.65
N TYR A 22 6.26 11.96 12.61
CA TYR A 22 7.49 12.72 12.41
C TYR A 22 8.33 12.68 13.68
N ILE A 23 9.33 11.82 13.72
CA ILE A 23 10.33 11.86 14.78
C ILE A 23 11.43 12.82 14.33
N VAL A 24 11.40 14.03 14.86
CA VAL A 24 12.56 14.95 14.76
C VAL A 24 13.57 14.45 15.77
N THR A 25 14.52 13.64 15.33
CA THR A 25 15.65 13.26 16.18
C THR A 25 16.61 14.44 16.32
N THR A 26 16.97 14.68 17.54
CA THR A 26 17.83 15.73 18.07
C THR A 26 19.05 16.01 17.21
N SER A 27 19.30 17.31 17.01
CA SER A 27 20.54 17.87 16.46
C SER A 27 21.76 17.35 17.23
N LEU A 28 22.53 16.46 16.61
CA LEU A 28 23.87 16.12 17.11
C LEU A 28 24.85 17.19 16.64
N LYS A 29 25.23 18.08 17.52
CA LYS A 29 26.39 18.97 17.29
C LYS A 29 27.66 18.14 17.43
N CYS A 30 28.27 17.79 16.31
CA CYS A 30 29.56 17.10 16.32
C CYS A 30 30.66 18.06 15.87
N LYS A 31 31.63 18.30 16.73
CA LYS A 31 32.91 18.94 16.34
C LYS A 31 33.67 17.97 15.44
N ILE A 32 33.78 18.29 14.16
CA ILE A 32 34.53 17.47 13.22
C ILE A 32 35.96 17.96 13.24
N ASP A 33 36.79 17.27 13.99
CA ASP A 33 38.24 17.42 13.92
C ASP A 33 38.74 16.91 12.56
N ASN A 34 39.69 17.59 11.96
CA ASN A 34 40.19 17.37 10.59
C ASN A 34 40.94 16.04 10.38
N ASN A 35 40.71 15.04 11.18
CA ASN A 35 41.36 13.75 11.11
C ASN A 35 40.70 12.88 10.01
N LYS A 36 41.42 12.60 8.93
CA LYS A 36 40.97 11.77 7.78
C LYS A 36 40.41 10.41 8.20
N ILE A 37 40.85 9.86 9.32
CA ILE A 37 40.41 8.56 9.85
C ILE A 37 38.99 8.68 10.42
N MET A 38 38.72 9.72 11.21
CA MET A 38 37.38 9.96 11.77
C MET A 38 36.34 10.23 10.69
N ARG A 39 36.73 10.95 9.62
CA ARG A 39 35.86 11.17 8.47
C ARG A 39 35.49 9.87 7.75
N LYS A 40 36.44 8.96 7.56
CA LYS A 40 36.18 7.64 6.94
C LYS A 40 35.29 6.75 7.83
N LEU A 41 35.51 6.76 9.15
CA LEU A 41 34.68 6.04 10.10
C LEU A 41 33.24 6.58 10.15
N PHE A 42 33.06 7.89 10.11
CA PHE A 42 31.75 8.52 10.12
C PHE A 42 30.95 8.25 8.82
N ILE A 43 31.63 8.30 7.67
CA ILE A 43 31.03 7.96 6.37
C ILE A 43 30.66 6.48 6.32
N SER A 44 31.52 5.60 6.84
CA SER A 44 31.25 4.16 6.90
C SER A 44 30.07 3.85 7.82
N LEU A 45 29.99 4.48 8.99
CA LEU A 45 28.88 4.31 9.94
C LEU A 45 27.56 4.84 9.36
N MET A 46 27.60 5.97 8.63
CA MET A 46 26.41 6.50 7.94
C MET A 46 25.95 5.59 6.80
N LEU A 47 26.87 5.02 6.01
CA LEU A 47 26.54 4.08 4.95
C LEU A 47 25.98 2.75 5.50
N THR A 48 26.47 2.27 6.63
CA THR A 48 25.91 1.07 7.27
C THR A 48 24.56 1.34 7.91
N LEU A 49 24.34 2.51 8.50
CA LEU A 49 23.06 2.90 9.09
C LEU A 49 21.97 3.07 8.02
N THR A 50 22.30 3.67 6.87
CA THR A 50 21.37 3.80 5.74
C THR A 50 21.03 2.44 5.10
N ALA A 51 21.99 1.52 5.04
CA ALA A 51 21.76 0.15 4.55
C ALA A 51 20.84 -0.67 5.50
N PHE A 52 20.91 -0.42 6.81
CA PHE A 52 20.04 -1.08 7.80
C PHE A 52 18.60 -0.56 7.73
N ILE A 53 18.41 0.74 7.48
CA ILE A 53 17.07 1.35 7.35
C ILE A 53 16.40 0.93 6.04
N ALA A 54 17.19 0.78 4.96
CA ALA A 54 16.66 0.39 3.64
C ALA A 54 16.10 -1.07 3.60
N ASN A 55 16.44 -1.92 4.57
CA ASN A 55 15.99 -3.31 4.63
C ASN A 55 14.87 -3.58 5.66
N ALA A 56 14.37 -2.58 6.36
CA ALA A 56 13.25 -2.73 7.26
C ALA A 56 11.94 -2.82 6.44
N GLN A 57 11.66 -3.99 5.88
CA GLN A 57 10.32 -4.29 5.34
C GLN A 57 9.30 -4.11 6.47
N PRO A 58 8.17 -3.41 6.22
CA PRO A 58 7.12 -3.25 7.21
C PRO A 58 6.74 -4.61 7.81
N SER A 59 6.66 -4.70 9.12
CA SER A 59 6.34 -5.95 9.80
C SER A 59 5.00 -6.50 9.32
N ALA A 60 4.95 -7.80 9.01
CA ALA A 60 3.71 -8.47 8.62
C ALA A 60 2.68 -8.39 9.74
N ILE A 61 1.43 -8.17 9.38
CA ILE A 61 0.31 -8.28 10.32
C ILE A 61 -0.23 -9.71 10.26
N ALA A 62 -0.41 -10.36 11.42
CA ALA A 62 -1.01 -11.69 11.43
C ALA A 62 -2.48 -11.61 10.96
N PRO A 63 -2.99 -12.58 10.19
CA PRO A 63 -4.35 -12.53 9.63
C PRO A 63 -5.44 -12.32 10.69
N ARG A 64 -5.29 -12.95 11.86
CA ARG A 64 -6.23 -12.83 12.97
C ARG A 64 -6.26 -11.42 13.56
N ASP A 65 -5.08 -10.81 13.73
CA ASP A 65 -4.96 -9.44 14.24
C ASP A 65 -5.53 -8.45 13.22
N TYR A 66 -5.24 -8.67 11.94
CA TYR A 66 -5.80 -7.87 10.86
C TYR A 66 -7.33 -7.92 10.85
N GLN A 67 -7.92 -9.10 10.99
CA GLN A 67 -9.36 -9.28 11.07
C GLN A 67 -9.97 -8.47 12.23
N GLN A 68 -9.33 -8.46 13.41
CA GLN A 68 -9.78 -7.69 14.56
C GLN A 68 -9.71 -6.17 14.32
N MET A 69 -8.78 -5.71 13.48
CA MET A 69 -8.66 -4.29 13.14
C MET A 69 -9.78 -3.81 12.21
N LEU A 70 -10.35 -4.67 11.36
CA LEU A 70 -11.31 -4.27 10.32
C LEU A 70 -12.62 -3.73 10.88
N LYS A 71 -13.20 -4.36 11.91
CA LYS A 71 -14.48 -3.93 12.54
C LYS A 71 -15.54 -3.53 11.48
N LYS A 72 -16.17 -2.35 11.62
CA LYS A 72 -17.16 -1.81 10.71
C LYS A 72 -16.51 -1.21 9.47
N GLY A 73 -16.97 -1.58 8.28
CA GLY A 73 -16.44 -1.08 7.01
C GLY A 73 -17.49 -0.55 6.06
N ILE A 74 -17.01 0.01 4.96
CA ILE A 74 -17.84 0.51 3.88
C ILE A 74 -17.22 0.18 2.52
N ASP A 75 -18.05 -0.22 1.56
CA ASP A 75 -17.69 -0.28 0.15
C ASP A 75 -17.82 1.09 -0.50
N VAL A 76 -16.84 1.45 -1.32
CA VAL A 76 -16.87 2.67 -2.10
C VAL A 76 -16.64 2.37 -3.58
N ASP A 77 -17.46 2.98 -4.42
CA ASP A 77 -17.35 2.88 -5.87
C ASP A 77 -16.81 4.20 -6.47
N TRP A 78 -15.73 4.73 -5.86
CA TRP A 78 -15.07 5.94 -6.36
C TRP A 78 -14.40 5.75 -7.73
N TRP A 79 -14.29 4.48 -8.17
CA TRP A 79 -13.68 4.04 -9.42
C TRP A 79 -14.72 3.42 -10.37
N GLY A 80 -16.00 3.78 -10.18
CA GLY A 80 -17.09 3.32 -11.02
C GLY A 80 -16.94 3.71 -12.49
N ARG A 81 -17.65 2.99 -13.37
CA ARG A 81 -17.59 3.19 -14.83
C ARG A 81 -18.18 4.50 -15.32
N SER A 82 -18.96 5.19 -14.51
CA SER A 82 -19.67 6.40 -14.89
C SER A 82 -19.09 7.61 -14.18
N GLU A 83 -18.76 8.64 -14.94
CA GLU A 83 -18.42 9.95 -14.39
C GLU A 83 -19.55 10.53 -13.53
N LYS A 84 -20.78 10.10 -13.78
CA LYS A 84 -21.96 10.36 -12.96
C LYS A 84 -22.10 9.29 -11.88
N ASN A 85 -21.12 9.22 -10.98
CA ASN A 85 -21.10 8.22 -9.93
C ASN A 85 -22.33 8.34 -9.04
N LYS A 86 -23.27 7.40 -9.19
CA LYS A 86 -24.55 7.33 -8.45
C LYS A 86 -24.34 7.23 -6.93
N TYR A 87 -23.18 6.75 -6.49
CA TYR A 87 -22.84 6.49 -5.09
C TYR A 87 -21.90 7.54 -4.47
N GLY A 88 -21.74 8.68 -5.14
CA GLY A 88 -20.90 9.78 -4.67
C GLY A 88 -19.45 9.69 -5.16
N ALA A 89 -18.89 10.86 -5.46
CA ALA A 89 -17.49 10.99 -5.81
C ALA A 89 -16.61 10.91 -4.56
N TYR A 90 -15.34 10.55 -4.76
CA TYR A 90 -14.34 10.68 -3.71
C TYR A 90 -14.25 12.13 -3.20
N SER A 91 -14.18 12.26 -1.88
CA SER A 91 -13.77 13.51 -1.24
C SER A 91 -13.12 13.22 0.11
N GLU A 92 -12.14 14.03 0.49
CA GLU A 92 -11.50 13.94 1.82
C GLU A 92 -12.52 14.15 2.95
N THR A 93 -13.52 14.98 2.72
CA THR A 93 -14.61 15.20 3.66
C THR A 93 -15.42 13.92 3.91
N ALA A 94 -15.68 13.13 2.86
CA ALA A 94 -16.34 11.83 3.01
C ALA A 94 -15.49 10.87 3.83
N VAL A 95 -14.18 10.80 3.58
CA VAL A 95 -13.24 9.97 4.36
C VAL A 95 -13.25 10.36 5.83
N LYS A 96 -13.17 11.65 6.16
CA LYS A 96 -13.24 12.15 7.54
C LYS A 96 -14.57 11.77 8.22
N ARG A 97 -15.70 11.90 7.49
CA ARG A 97 -17.01 11.50 8.01
C ARG A 97 -17.11 10.00 8.29
N PHE A 98 -16.53 9.16 7.44
CA PHE A 98 -16.49 7.72 7.69
C PHE A 98 -15.77 7.42 9.00
N ALA A 99 -14.59 8.00 9.23
CA ALA A 99 -13.83 7.82 10.46
C ALA A 99 -14.63 8.29 11.70
N GLN A 100 -15.27 9.46 11.62
CA GLN A 100 -16.12 10.02 12.70
C GLN A 100 -17.33 9.12 13.03
N GLN A 101 -17.85 8.38 12.04
CA GLN A 101 -18.95 7.43 12.22
C GLN A 101 -18.49 6.02 12.69
N GLY A 102 -17.21 5.88 13.03
CA GLY A 102 -16.65 4.64 13.55
C GLY A 102 -16.39 3.58 12.47
N ILE A 103 -16.38 3.94 11.19
CA ILE A 103 -15.86 3.09 10.11
C ILE A 103 -14.37 2.87 10.35
N LYS A 104 -13.89 1.64 10.12
CA LYS A 104 -12.49 1.25 10.32
C LYS A 104 -11.83 0.74 9.05
N HIS A 105 -12.58 0.34 8.03
CA HIS A 105 -12.02 -0.01 6.73
C HIS A 105 -12.86 0.49 5.57
N VAL A 106 -12.19 0.72 4.46
CA VAL A 106 -12.81 1.16 3.19
C VAL A 106 -12.37 0.21 2.10
N ARG A 107 -13.31 -0.45 1.44
CA ARG A 107 -13.06 -1.31 0.30
C ARG A 107 -13.23 -0.51 -0.99
N PHE A 108 -12.13 -0.33 -1.72
CA PHE A 108 -12.07 0.35 -3.02
C PHE A 108 -12.44 -0.62 -4.12
N ARG A 109 -13.61 -0.50 -4.69
CA ARG A 109 -14.08 -1.35 -5.78
C ARG A 109 -13.52 -0.82 -7.11
N LEU A 110 -12.51 -1.51 -7.67
CA LEU A 110 -11.88 -1.16 -8.94
C LEU A 110 -12.49 -1.96 -10.08
N HIS A 111 -12.78 -1.31 -11.21
CA HIS A 111 -13.50 -1.91 -12.33
C HIS A 111 -12.68 -2.01 -13.61
N HIS A 112 -11.56 -1.28 -13.72
CA HIS A 112 -10.78 -1.17 -14.94
C HIS A 112 -9.62 -2.14 -14.96
N TYR A 113 -9.42 -2.82 -16.08
CA TYR A 113 -8.24 -3.68 -16.32
C TYR A 113 -6.97 -2.87 -16.61
N ARG A 114 -7.12 -1.65 -17.13
CA ARG A 114 -5.98 -0.77 -17.44
C ARG A 114 -5.90 0.35 -16.44
N PHE A 115 -4.70 0.57 -15.93
CA PHE A 115 -4.35 1.65 -15.03
C PHE A 115 -3.18 2.42 -15.62
N THR A 116 -3.33 3.73 -15.72
CA THR A 116 -2.26 4.67 -16.07
C THR A 116 -1.46 5.06 -14.82
N ASP A 117 -0.32 5.71 -15.00
CA ASP A 117 0.42 6.25 -13.86
C ASP A 117 -0.37 7.31 -13.08
N ASP A 118 -1.23 8.07 -13.74
CA ASP A 118 -2.09 9.04 -13.07
C ASP A 118 -3.22 8.35 -12.29
N ASP A 119 -3.73 7.21 -12.76
CA ASP A 119 -4.66 6.39 -11.97
C ASP A 119 -3.98 5.87 -10.71
N PHE A 120 -2.74 5.41 -10.78
CA PHE A 120 -1.99 4.99 -9.60
C PHE A 120 -1.71 6.15 -8.63
N LYS A 121 -1.33 7.33 -9.12
CA LYS A 121 -1.17 8.52 -8.28
C LYS A 121 -2.47 8.86 -7.53
N ARG A 122 -3.59 8.82 -8.24
CA ARG A 122 -4.92 9.07 -7.67
C ARG A 122 -5.29 8.01 -6.62
N LEU A 123 -5.09 6.72 -6.93
CA LEU A 123 -5.37 5.62 -6.00
C LEU A 123 -4.53 5.73 -4.73
N PHE A 124 -3.24 5.99 -4.86
CA PHE A 124 -2.33 6.11 -3.72
C PHE A 124 -2.64 7.35 -2.87
N SER A 125 -3.04 8.46 -3.47
CA SER A 125 -3.53 9.64 -2.75
C SER A 125 -4.77 9.31 -1.91
N GLN A 126 -5.73 8.59 -2.48
CA GLN A 126 -6.95 8.16 -1.77
C GLN A 126 -6.65 7.18 -0.63
N ILE A 127 -5.76 6.22 -0.87
CA ILE A 127 -5.27 5.27 0.14
C ILE A 127 -4.61 6.03 1.30
N ASN A 128 -3.71 6.95 1.00
CA ASN A 128 -3.03 7.76 2.01
C ASN A 128 -4.01 8.60 2.84
N THR A 129 -5.01 9.23 2.20
CA THR A 129 -6.05 9.97 2.93
C THR A 129 -6.84 9.06 3.87
N CYS A 130 -7.18 7.84 3.45
CA CYS A 130 -7.83 6.88 4.33
C CYS A 130 -6.93 6.53 5.53
N MET A 131 -5.67 6.20 5.30
CA MET A 131 -4.73 5.83 6.36
C MET A 131 -4.47 6.98 7.35
N GLN A 132 -4.38 8.22 6.88
CA GLN A 132 -4.25 9.42 7.71
C GLN A 132 -5.48 9.68 8.61
N ASN A 133 -6.61 9.06 8.29
CA ASN A 133 -7.85 9.11 9.08
C ASN A 133 -8.15 7.79 9.78
N ASP A 134 -7.14 6.94 10.03
CA ASP A 134 -7.25 5.64 10.71
C ASP A 134 -8.23 4.66 10.04
N LEU A 135 -8.38 4.76 8.74
CA LEU A 135 -9.14 3.80 7.94
C LEU A 135 -8.19 2.84 7.22
N ILE A 136 -8.53 1.56 7.24
CA ILE A 136 -7.77 0.49 6.58
C ILE A 136 -8.24 0.36 5.13
N PRO A 137 -7.39 0.59 4.11
CA PRO A 137 -7.77 0.44 2.71
C PRO A 137 -7.74 -1.04 2.29
N ILE A 138 -8.78 -1.48 1.57
CA ILE A 138 -8.84 -2.77 0.89
C ILE A 138 -8.99 -2.50 -0.61
N ILE A 139 -8.02 -2.90 -1.41
CA ILE A 139 -8.10 -2.84 -2.87
C ILE A 139 -8.86 -4.07 -3.34
N ALA A 140 -9.99 -3.88 -4.00
CA ALA A 140 -10.86 -4.95 -4.44
C ALA A 140 -11.12 -4.87 -5.94
N PHE A 141 -10.99 -5.99 -6.65
CA PHE A 141 -11.18 -6.03 -8.09
C PHE A 141 -12.56 -6.58 -8.46
N SER A 142 -13.29 -5.83 -9.28
CA SER A 142 -14.62 -6.24 -9.74
C SER A 142 -14.59 -7.43 -10.70
N ALA A 143 -13.56 -7.51 -11.55
CA ALA A 143 -13.34 -8.58 -12.54
C ALA A 143 -14.60 -8.95 -13.34
N LYS A 144 -15.44 -7.97 -13.70
CA LYS A 144 -16.75 -8.21 -14.29
C LYS A 144 -16.70 -9.07 -15.58
N PRO A 145 -15.80 -8.79 -16.57
CA PRO A 145 -15.71 -9.61 -17.78
C PRO A 145 -15.43 -11.08 -17.48
N TYR A 146 -14.51 -11.37 -16.54
CA TYR A 146 -14.22 -12.73 -16.11
C TYR A 146 -15.44 -13.40 -15.47
N LYS A 147 -16.17 -12.71 -14.58
CA LYS A 147 -17.37 -13.27 -13.92
C LYS A 147 -18.47 -13.63 -14.91
N GLU A 148 -18.67 -12.78 -15.92
CA GLU A 148 -19.69 -12.99 -16.97
C GLU A 148 -19.29 -14.08 -17.96
N ASN A 149 -18.00 -14.26 -18.23
CA ASN A 149 -17.50 -15.22 -19.20
C ASN A 149 -16.12 -15.78 -18.78
N PRO A 150 -16.07 -16.67 -17.77
CA PRO A 150 -14.82 -17.28 -17.33
C PRO A 150 -14.22 -18.12 -18.46
N ASN A 151 -13.07 -17.73 -18.96
CA ASN A 151 -12.29 -18.42 -19.99
C ASN A 151 -10.80 -18.13 -19.78
N ALA A 152 -9.93 -18.87 -20.47
CA ALA A 152 -8.49 -18.78 -20.28
C ALA A 152 -7.91 -17.38 -20.52
N GLU A 153 -8.49 -16.58 -21.43
CA GLU A 153 -8.06 -15.20 -21.69
C GLU A 153 -8.41 -14.28 -20.54
N GLU A 154 -9.65 -14.32 -20.07
CA GLU A 154 -10.09 -13.49 -18.94
C GLU A 154 -9.43 -13.93 -17.63
N HIS A 155 -9.19 -15.23 -17.41
CA HIS A 155 -8.38 -15.74 -16.32
C HIS A 155 -7.00 -15.09 -16.32
N LYS A 156 -6.30 -15.17 -17.46
CA LYS A 156 -4.98 -14.55 -17.62
C LYS A 156 -5.03 -13.03 -17.38
N ASN A 157 -6.04 -12.34 -17.89
CA ASN A 157 -6.21 -10.90 -17.70
C ASN A 157 -6.32 -10.52 -16.22
N VAL A 158 -7.07 -11.30 -15.40
CA VAL A 158 -7.19 -11.08 -13.96
C VAL A 158 -5.86 -11.31 -13.25
N VAL A 159 -5.15 -12.40 -13.58
CA VAL A 159 -3.82 -12.70 -12.99
C VAL A 159 -2.80 -11.61 -13.30
N GLU A 160 -2.71 -11.17 -14.57
CA GLU A 160 -1.78 -10.09 -14.94
C GLU A 160 -2.17 -8.74 -14.30
N TRP A 161 -3.48 -8.48 -14.12
CA TRP A 161 -3.94 -7.31 -13.37
C TRP A 161 -3.45 -7.33 -11.91
N TRP A 162 -3.58 -8.46 -11.22
CA TRP A 162 -3.10 -8.60 -9.84
C TRP A 162 -1.59 -8.55 -9.74
N LYS A 163 -0.86 -9.10 -10.71
CA LYS A 163 0.60 -9.00 -10.79
C LYS A 163 1.04 -7.54 -10.92
N MET A 164 0.42 -6.77 -11.82
CA MET A 164 0.66 -5.33 -11.98
C MET A 164 0.33 -4.56 -10.69
N MET A 165 -0.85 -4.78 -10.12
CA MET A 165 -1.29 -4.11 -8.90
C MET A 165 -0.35 -4.43 -7.73
N ALA A 166 0.05 -5.69 -7.56
CA ALA A 166 0.97 -6.11 -6.52
C ALA A 166 2.34 -5.43 -6.65
N GLU A 167 2.90 -5.36 -7.85
CA GLU A 167 4.18 -4.68 -8.10
C GLU A 167 4.10 -3.19 -7.73
N ARG A 168 3.04 -2.51 -8.13
CA ARG A 168 2.84 -1.08 -7.85
C ARG A 168 2.58 -0.79 -6.37
N CYS A 169 2.00 -1.74 -5.65
CA CYS A 169 1.62 -1.61 -4.24
C CYS A 169 2.65 -2.19 -3.25
N LYS A 170 3.79 -2.70 -3.70
CA LYS A 170 4.74 -3.44 -2.84
C LYS A 170 5.27 -2.62 -1.66
N GLU A 171 5.43 -1.31 -1.85
CA GLU A 171 5.93 -0.39 -0.82
C GLU A 171 4.80 0.21 0.07
N LEU A 172 3.53 -0.10 -0.21
CA LEU A 172 2.44 0.37 0.63
C LEU A 172 2.44 -0.36 1.97
N SER A 173 1.95 0.33 3.00
CA SER A 173 1.78 -0.23 4.34
C SER A 173 1.15 -1.63 4.32
N PRO A 174 1.55 -2.56 5.20
CA PRO A 174 0.92 -3.87 5.36
C PRO A 174 -0.55 -3.79 5.79
N LYS A 175 -1.03 -2.63 6.25
CA LYS A 175 -2.46 -2.39 6.51
C LYS A 175 -3.30 -2.37 5.22
N VAL A 176 -2.71 -2.06 4.06
CA VAL A 176 -3.40 -2.19 2.76
C VAL A 176 -3.52 -3.67 2.40
N SER A 177 -4.69 -4.14 2.07
CA SER A 177 -4.95 -5.53 1.68
C SER A 177 -5.58 -5.64 0.30
N PHE A 178 -5.64 -6.84 -0.22
CA PHE A 178 -6.21 -7.15 -1.53
C PHE A 178 -7.44 -8.06 -1.38
N ASP A 179 -8.50 -7.78 -2.13
CA ASP A 179 -9.70 -8.62 -2.26
C ASP A 179 -9.80 -9.04 -3.74
N LEU A 180 -9.51 -10.32 -4.01
CA LEU A 180 -9.19 -10.80 -5.35
C LEU A 180 -10.35 -10.63 -6.34
N ILE A 181 -11.55 -10.99 -5.94
CA ILE A 181 -12.77 -10.81 -6.74
C ILE A 181 -13.91 -10.38 -5.83
N VAL A 182 -14.45 -9.20 -6.11
CA VAL A 182 -15.64 -8.71 -5.42
C VAL A 182 -16.84 -9.53 -5.84
N GLU A 183 -17.46 -10.22 -4.87
CA GLU A 183 -18.71 -10.96 -5.07
C GLU A 183 -18.66 -11.89 -6.30
N PRO A 184 -17.99 -13.06 -6.21
CA PRO A 184 -18.07 -14.05 -7.28
C PRO A 184 -19.52 -14.35 -7.65
N SER A 185 -19.90 -14.04 -8.88
CA SER A 185 -21.28 -14.08 -9.38
C SER A 185 -21.32 -14.61 -10.81
N ASP A 186 -22.47 -14.58 -11.41
CA ASP A 186 -22.69 -14.94 -12.79
C ASP A 186 -22.23 -16.37 -13.11
N LYS A 187 -21.50 -16.57 -14.21
CA LYS A 187 -21.08 -17.92 -14.64
C LYS A 187 -20.00 -18.50 -13.74
N VAL A 188 -19.09 -17.67 -13.21
CA VAL A 188 -17.96 -18.13 -12.38
C VAL A 188 -18.45 -18.78 -11.07
N LYS A 189 -19.58 -18.34 -10.53
CA LYS A 189 -20.17 -18.94 -9.33
C LYS A 189 -20.49 -20.43 -9.50
N LYS A 190 -20.72 -20.87 -10.73
CA LYS A 190 -21.07 -22.26 -11.07
C LYS A 190 -19.83 -23.12 -11.33
N ASP A 191 -18.67 -22.53 -11.49
CA ASP A 191 -17.42 -23.23 -11.77
C ASP A 191 -16.42 -22.99 -10.64
N VAL A 192 -16.61 -23.75 -9.55
CA VAL A 192 -15.78 -23.66 -8.35
C VAL A 192 -14.33 -24.04 -8.63
N ALA A 193 -14.09 -24.99 -9.54
CA ALA A 193 -12.75 -25.46 -9.88
C ALA A 193 -11.96 -24.35 -10.59
N GLU A 194 -12.58 -23.70 -11.57
CA GLU A 194 -11.98 -22.55 -12.29
C GLU A 194 -11.73 -21.38 -11.34
N LEU A 195 -12.68 -21.06 -10.47
CA LEU A 195 -12.52 -19.98 -9.49
C LEU A 195 -11.34 -20.24 -8.53
N ASN A 196 -11.22 -21.49 -8.04
CA ASN A 196 -10.10 -21.86 -7.17
C ASN A 196 -8.76 -21.78 -7.92
N SER A 197 -8.70 -22.25 -9.16
CA SER A 197 -7.52 -22.15 -10.02
C SER A 197 -7.10 -20.69 -10.21
N LEU A 198 -8.04 -19.79 -10.48
CA LEU A 198 -7.77 -18.36 -10.57
C LEU A 198 -7.19 -17.79 -9.27
N TYR A 199 -7.77 -18.14 -8.13
CA TYR A 199 -7.28 -17.66 -6.83
C TYR A 199 -5.85 -18.13 -6.56
N GLU A 200 -5.52 -19.38 -6.86
CA GLU A 200 -4.16 -19.92 -6.71
C GLU A 200 -3.15 -19.17 -7.57
N ASP A 201 -3.49 -18.90 -8.83
CA ASP A 201 -2.63 -18.18 -9.76
C ASP A 201 -2.47 -16.70 -9.35
N CYS A 202 -3.55 -16.04 -8.92
CA CYS A 202 -3.48 -14.66 -8.41
C CYS A 202 -2.61 -14.57 -7.14
N VAL A 203 -2.82 -15.49 -6.17
CA VAL A 203 -2.00 -15.52 -4.95
C VAL A 203 -0.54 -15.76 -5.30
N THR A 204 -0.24 -16.69 -6.19
CA THR A 204 1.12 -16.99 -6.65
C THR A 204 1.76 -15.76 -7.28
N ALA A 205 1.04 -15.03 -8.14
CA ALA A 205 1.54 -13.80 -8.76
C ALA A 205 1.82 -12.70 -7.72
N ILE A 206 0.89 -12.48 -6.78
CA ILE A 206 0.99 -11.45 -5.73
C ILE A 206 2.16 -11.76 -4.79
N ARG A 207 2.36 -13.01 -4.38
CA ARG A 207 3.38 -13.42 -3.42
C ARG A 207 4.81 -13.17 -3.90
N LYS A 208 5.05 -13.00 -5.20
CA LYS A 208 6.36 -12.66 -5.76
C LYS A 208 6.88 -11.31 -5.27
N THR A 209 5.99 -10.35 -5.05
CA THR A 209 6.35 -8.98 -4.63
C THR A 209 5.77 -8.58 -3.28
N ASN A 210 4.70 -9.25 -2.85
CA ASN A 210 3.99 -9.00 -1.59
C ASN A 210 3.86 -10.28 -0.75
N PRO A 211 4.97 -10.85 -0.25
CA PRO A 211 4.97 -12.20 0.36
C PRO A 211 4.07 -12.31 1.61
N LYS A 212 3.81 -11.20 2.29
CA LYS A 212 3.09 -11.18 3.58
C LYS A 212 1.81 -10.34 3.58
N ARG A 213 1.41 -9.77 2.43
CA ARG A 213 0.19 -8.94 2.34
C ARG A 213 -1.05 -9.78 2.59
N ILE A 214 -2.00 -9.22 3.33
CA ILE A 214 -3.31 -9.86 3.53
C ILE A 214 -4.07 -9.91 2.20
N ILE A 215 -4.62 -11.07 1.90
CA ILE A 215 -5.42 -11.32 0.69
C ILE A 215 -6.75 -11.92 1.15
N PHE A 216 -7.85 -11.35 0.67
CA PHE A 216 -9.20 -11.87 0.84
C PHE A 216 -9.59 -12.69 -0.38
N ILE A 217 -10.20 -13.82 -0.11
CA ILE A 217 -10.77 -14.74 -1.10
C ILE A 217 -12.22 -14.95 -0.72
N ALA A 218 -13.14 -14.62 -1.62
CA ALA A 218 -14.56 -14.85 -1.42
C ALA A 218 -14.95 -16.27 -1.90
N PRO A 219 -15.69 -17.04 -1.12
CA PRO A 219 -16.26 -18.30 -1.61
C PRO A 219 -17.32 -18.04 -2.70
N SER A 220 -17.55 -19.03 -3.54
CA SER A 220 -18.61 -19.01 -4.55
C SER A 220 -20.00 -19.23 -3.95
#